data_0b5fe9c33211fd348115088ddf0dacc3
#
_entry.id   0b5fe9c33211fd348115088ddf0dacc3
#
_cell.length_a   1.000
_cell.length_b   1.000
_cell.length_c   1.000
_cell.angle_alpha   90.00
_cell.angle_beta   90.00
_cell.angle_gamma   90.00
#
_symmetry.space_group_name_H-M   'P 1'
#
loop_
_entity.id
_entity.type
_entity.pdbx_description
1 polymer ?
#
loop_
_entity_poly.entity_id
_entity_poly.type
_entity_poly.pdbx_seq_one_letter_code
_entity_poly.pdbx_strand_id
1 'polypeptide(L)' 'MGYKRTASAEAAKKMAKKYVRYDEGSALYSIGRTRFMKYAHEAHAVIKIDNICLVDTERFEKFLEEFR' A
#
# COMPACT_ATOMS: atom_id res chain seq x y z
N MET A 1 -9.94 -21.47 16.74
CA MET A 1 -10.10 -20.13 16.23
C MET A 1 -8.81 -19.37 16.12
N GLY A 2 -8.05 -19.33 17.19
CA GLY A 2 -6.81 -18.58 17.15
C GLY A 2 -5.85 -19.07 16.11
N TYR A 3 -5.81 -20.34 15.92
CA TYR A 3 -4.88 -20.90 14.96
C TYR A 3 -5.20 -20.44 13.55
N LYS A 4 -6.45 -20.37 13.23
CA LYS A 4 -6.85 -19.85 11.94
C LYS A 4 -6.48 -18.39 11.80
N ARG A 5 -6.65 -17.69 12.88
CA ARG A 5 -6.33 -16.28 12.91
C ARG A 5 -4.85 -16.06 12.66
N THR A 6 -4.03 -16.94 13.22
CA THR A 6 -2.59 -16.84 13.03
C THR A 6 -2.21 -17.00 11.57
N ALA A 7 -2.74 -18.03 10.94
CA ALA A 7 -2.48 -18.24 9.52
C ALA A 7 -3.03 -17.09 8.69
N SER A 8 -4.22 -16.63 9.06
CA SER A 8 -4.82 -15.52 8.36
C SER A 8 -4.01 -14.25 8.54
N ALA A 9 -3.43 -14.09 9.72
CA ALA A 9 -2.62 -12.90 9.97
C ALA A 9 -1.40 -12.86 9.08
N GLU A 10 -0.78 -14.00 8.87
CA GLU A 10 0.37 -14.04 7.99
C GLU A 10 -0.02 -13.77 6.54
N ALA A 11 -1.11 -14.35 6.11
CA ALA A 11 -1.61 -14.10 4.77
C ALA A 11 -2.01 -12.63 4.64
N ALA A 12 -2.65 -12.09 5.67
CA ALA A 12 -3.07 -10.70 5.65
C ALA A 12 -1.87 -9.77 5.61
N LYS A 13 -0.79 -10.13 6.29
CA LYS A 13 0.42 -9.32 6.25
C LYS A 13 1.00 -9.27 4.86
N LYS A 14 1.02 -10.39 4.17
CA LYS A 14 1.51 -10.41 2.81
C LYS A 14 0.63 -9.60 1.89
N MET A 15 -0.68 -9.73 2.08
CA MET A 15 -1.62 -8.95 1.26
C MET A 15 -1.55 -7.48 1.61
N ALA A 16 -1.38 -7.15 2.89
CA ALA A 16 -1.27 -5.78 3.32
C ALA A 16 -0.04 -5.11 2.74
N LYS A 17 1.01 -5.89 2.49
CA LYS A 17 2.18 -5.34 1.84
C LYS A 17 1.92 -5.01 0.39
N LYS A 18 0.98 -5.71 -0.23
CA LYS A 18 0.63 -5.44 -1.60
C LYS A 18 -0.29 -4.23 -1.71
N TYR A 19 -1.22 -4.10 -0.79
CA TYR A 19 -2.17 -2.99 -0.77
C TYR A 19 -2.11 -2.31 0.58
N VAL A 20 -1.78 -1.04 0.59
CA VAL A 20 -1.66 -0.29 1.83
C VAL A 20 -2.52 0.95 1.76
N ARG A 21 -2.89 1.46 2.93
CA ARG A 21 -3.56 2.75 3.00
C ARG A 21 -2.52 3.85 3.00
N TYR A 22 -2.98 5.08 2.85
CA TYR A 22 -2.06 6.21 2.77
C TYR A 22 -1.15 6.30 3.98
N ASP A 23 -1.71 6.12 5.18
CA ASP A 23 -0.89 6.20 6.39
C ASP A 23 0.14 5.09 6.44
N GLU A 24 -0.29 3.89 6.08
CA GLU A 24 0.61 2.74 6.08
C GLU A 24 1.71 2.89 5.03
N GLY A 25 1.33 3.33 3.85
CA GLY A 25 2.31 3.50 2.78
C GLY A 25 3.29 4.60 3.08
N SER A 26 2.79 5.68 3.66
CA SER A 26 3.64 6.78 4.06
C SER A 26 4.73 6.30 5.01
N ALA A 27 4.35 5.49 5.99
CA ALA A 27 5.30 4.95 6.94
C ALA A 27 6.23 3.93 6.29
N LEU A 28 5.67 3.09 5.43
CA LEU A 28 6.44 2.02 4.79
C LEU A 28 7.58 2.59 3.94
N TYR A 29 7.30 3.64 3.21
CA TYR A 29 8.29 4.21 2.30
C TYR A 29 8.98 5.44 2.85
N SER A 30 8.66 5.83 4.09
CA SER A 30 9.27 7.00 4.72
C SER A 30 9.05 8.26 3.91
N ILE A 31 7.87 8.39 3.33
CA ILE A 31 7.48 9.57 2.55
C ILE A 31 6.32 10.22 3.26
N GLY A 32 6.31 11.54 3.31
CA GLY A 32 5.20 12.25 3.92
C GLY A 32 3.87 11.86 3.28
N ARG A 33 2.80 11.88 4.07
CA ARG A 33 1.51 11.40 3.61
C ARG A 33 1.03 12.13 2.36
N THR A 34 1.16 13.43 2.32
CA THR A 34 0.71 14.22 1.19
C THR A 34 1.48 13.85 -0.08
N ARG A 35 2.79 13.71 0.04
CA ARG A 35 3.60 13.34 -1.10
C ARG A 35 3.31 11.91 -1.53
N PHE A 36 3.11 11.02 -0.57
CA PHE A 36 2.79 9.65 -0.89
C PHE A 36 1.50 9.57 -1.69
N MET A 37 0.49 10.31 -1.27
CA MET A 37 -0.78 10.35 -2.00
C MET A 37 -0.57 10.84 -3.43
N LYS A 38 0.19 11.90 -3.58
CA LYS A 38 0.44 12.48 -4.89
C LYS A 38 1.13 11.49 -5.80
N TYR A 39 2.19 10.86 -5.30
CA TYR A 39 2.94 9.92 -6.11
C TYR A 39 2.14 8.65 -6.41
N ALA A 40 1.31 8.23 -5.46
CA ALA A 40 0.46 7.06 -5.70
C ALA A 40 -0.51 7.32 -6.84
N HIS A 41 -1.05 8.52 -6.92
CA HIS A 41 -1.92 8.89 -8.03
C HIS A 41 -1.15 8.93 -9.34
N GLU A 42 0.05 9.48 -9.32
CA GLU A 42 0.86 9.57 -10.52
C GLU A 42 1.27 8.19 -11.01
N ALA A 43 1.43 7.26 -10.09
CA ALA A 43 1.79 5.89 -10.43
C ALA A 43 0.57 5.07 -10.88
N HIS A 44 -0.61 5.68 -10.85
CA HIS A 44 -1.86 4.97 -11.13
C HIS A 44 -2.01 3.77 -10.20
N ALA A 45 -1.58 3.95 -8.96
CA ALA A 45 -1.56 2.86 -8.00
C ALA A 45 -2.71 2.95 -7.00
N VAL A 46 -3.53 3.98 -7.08
CA VAL A 46 -4.61 4.18 -6.12
C VAL A 46 -5.84 3.40 -6.54
N ILE A 47 -6.38 2.64 -5.60
CA ILE A 47 -7.62 1.91 -5.78
C ILE A 47 -8.62 2.46 -4.79
N LYS A 48 -9.73 2.95 -5.29
CA LYS A 48 -10.76 3.50 -4.41
C LYS A 48 -11.97 2.58 -4.42
N ILE A 49 -12.34 2.10 -3.24
CA ILE A 49 -13.51 1.26 -3.06
C ILE A 49 -14.35 1.90 -1.97
N ASP A 50 -15.52 2.37 -2.35
CA ASP A 50 -16.39 3.09 -1.41
C ASP A 50 -15.62 4.24 -0.78
N ASN A 51 -15.42 4.20 0.52
CA ASN A 51 -14.68 5.26 1.21
C ASN A 51 -13.24 4.87 1.54
N ILE A 52 -12.78 3.76 0.97
CA ILE A 52 -11.46 3.25 1.27
C ILE A 52 -10.55 3.47 0.08
N CYS A 53 -9.39 4.05 0.35
CA CYS A 53 -8.36 4.24 -0.68
C CYS A 53 -7.19 3.35 -0.35
N LEU A 54 -6.84 2.50 -1.31
CA LEU A 54 -5.71 1.60 -1.17
C LEU A 54 -4.68 1.94 -2.23
N VAL A 55 -3.43 1.63 -1.94
CA VAL A 55 -2.35 1.86 -2.87
C VAL A 55 -1.72 0.52 -3.22
N ASP A 56 -1.63 0.25 -4.51
CA ASP A 56 -0.99 -0.96 -5.01
C ASP A 56 0.51 -0.76 -4.93
N THR A 57 1.15 -1.45 -4.00
CA THR A 57 2.58 -1.24 -3.77
C THR A 57 3.42 -1.67 -4.96
N GLU A 58 2.97 -2.66 -5.72
CA GLU A 58 3.72 -3.10 -6.89
C GLU A 58 3.81 -1.98 -7.93
N ARG A 59 2.67 -1.35 -8.21
CA ARG A 59 2.66 -0.24 -9.16
C ARG A 59 3.43 0.95 -8.63
N PHE A 60 3.30 1.21 -7.35
CA PHE A 60 4.01 2.31 -6.73
C PHE A 60 5.51 2.10 -6.81
N GLU A 61 5.97 0.88 -6.56
CA GLU A 61 7.40 0.59 -6.59
C GLU A 61 7.94 0.63 -8.01
N LYS A 62 7.15 0.23 -9.00
CA LYS A 62 7.57 0.38 -10.38
C LYS A 62 7.74 1.86 -10.74
N PHE A 63 6.86 2.68 -10.23
CA PHE A 63 6.95 4.11 -10.42
C PHE A 63 8.25 4.65 -9.82
N LEU A 64 8.58 4.18 -8.62
CA LEU A 64 9.82 4.61 -7.96
C LEU A 64 11.05 4.20 -8.75
N GLU A 65 11.00 3.07 -9.41
CA GLU A 65 12.16 2.61 -10.19
C GLU A 65 12.52 3.59 -11.30
N GLU A 66 11.56 4.35 -11.77
CA GLU A 66 11.83 5.31 -12.83
C GLU A 66 12.69 6.47 -12.35
N PHE A 67 12.84 6.62 -11.06
CA PHE A 67 13.66 7.69 -10.49
C PHE A 67 15.08 7.27 -10.18
N ARG A 68 15.45 6.06 -10.49
CA ARG A 68 16.81 5.61 -10.26
C ARG A 68 17.77 6.06 -11.32
#